data_bef6e4bb42e0b3c5acf649f77bed8804
#
_entry.id   bef6e4bb42e0b3c5acf649f77bed8804
#
_cell.length_a   1.000
_cell.length_b   1.000
_cell.length_c   1.000
_cell.angle_alpha   90.00
_cell.angle_beta   90.00
_cell.angle_gamma   90.00
#
_symmetry.space_group_name_H-M   'P 1'
#
loop_
_entity.id
_entity.type
_entity.pdbx_description
1 polymer ?
#
loop_
_entity_poly.entity_id
_entity_poly.type
_entity_poly.pdbx_seq_one_letter_code
_entity_poly.pdbx_strand_id
1 'polypeptide(L)' 'MHNTYTAVVKQDQGWWIGWIQEIPGVNCQERTREGLLETLRITLKEALDLNRNEALKAADTDFSEVTVTL' A
#
# COMPACT_ATOMS: atom_id res chain seq x y z
N MET A 1 -11.72 11.88 4.45
CA MET A 1 -11.49 10.65 5.22
C MET A 1 -10.03 10.26 5.15
N HIS A 2 -9.44 10.00 6.30
CA HIS A 2 -8.05 9.60 6.37
C HIS A 2 -7.96 8.08 6.42
N ASN A 3 -7.20 7.54 5.49
CA ASN A 3 -6.80 6.15 5.56
C ASN A 3 -5.36 6.11 6.01
N THR A 4 -5.13 5.59 7.19
CA THR A 4 -3.77 5.41 7.70
C THR A 4 -3.38 3.96 7.57
N TYR A 5 -2.11 3.77 7.24
CA TYR A 5 -1.54 2.44 7.07
C TYR A 5 -0.28 2.33 7.90
N THR A 6 0.03 1.12 8.29
CA THR A 6 1.18 0.83 9.14
C THR A 6 2.31 0.27 8.31
N ALA A 7 3.44 0.95 8.32
CA ALA A 7 4.66 0.44 7.71
C ALA A 7 5.46 -0.30 8.78
N VAL A 8 5.80 -1.55 8.49
CA VAL A 8 6.70 -2.33 9.32
C VAL A 8 8.06 -2.25 8.65
N VAL A 9 9.04 -1.70 9.33
CA VAL A 9 10.36 -1.48 8.76
C VAL A 9 11.43 -2.14 9.63
N LYS A 10 12.47 -2.64 8.99
CA LYS A 10 13.59 -3.21 9.71
C LYS A 10 14.87 -3.04 8.89
N GLN A 11 15.98 -3.16 9.57
CA GLN A 11 17.30 -3.11 8.95
C GLN A 11 17.88 -4.51 8.85
N ASP A 12 18.44 -4.84 7.70
CA ASP A 12 19.04 -6.15 7.48
C ASP A 12 20.23 -6.02 6.52
N GLN A 13 21.41 -6.29 7.03
CA GLN A 13 22.66 -6.33 6.25
C GLN A 13 22.87 -5.09 5.37
N GLY A 14 22.66 -3.91 5.94
CA GLY A 14 22.87 -2.65 5.24
C GLY A 14 21.70 -2.19 4.39
N TRP A 15 20.63 -2.93 4.38
CA TRP A 15 19.39 -2.56 3.71
C TRP A 15 18.32 -2.18 4.72
N TRP A 16 17.49 -1.22 4.35
CA TRP A 16 16.24 -0.97 5.03
C TRP A 16 15.14 -1.66 4.24
N ILE A 17 14.43 -2.58 4.87
CA ILE A 17 13.34 -3.31 4.24
C ILE A 17 12.05 -3.02 4.97
N GLY A 18 10.95 -3.02 4.24
CA GLY A 18 9.67 -2.73 4.86
C GLY A 18 8.49 -3.18 4.02
N TRP A 19 7.36 -3.22 4.68
CA TRP A 19 6.10 -3.58 4.04
C TRP A 19 4.95 -2.86 4.71
N ILE A 20 3.79 -2.87 4.06
CA ILE A 20 2.57 -2.29 4.61
C ILE A 20 1.74 -3.42 5.22
N GLN A 21 1.50 -3.33 6.51
CA GLN A 21 0.83 -4.39 7.28
C GLN A 21 -0.55 -4.72 6.72
N GLU A 22 -1.31 -3.70 6.33
CA GLU A 22 -2.71 -3.86 5.92
C GLU A 22 -2.87 -4.27 4.44
N ILE A 23 -1.83 -4.10 3.64
CA ILE A 23 -1.91 -4.33 2.19
C ILE A 23 -0.83 -5.35 1.79
N PRO A 24 -1.21 -6.61 1.57
CA PRO A 24 -0.25 -7.62 1.12
C PRO A 24 0.38 -7.26 -0.22
N GLY A 25 1.63 -7.60 -0.39
CA GLY A 25 2.34 -7.39 -1.64
C GLY A 25 3.06 -6.05 -1.76
N VAL A 26 2.88 -5.15 -0.80
CA VAL A 26 3.63 -3.89 -0.81
C VAL A 26 4.88 -4.09 0.03
N ASN A 27 5.99 -4.42 -0.65
CA ASN A 27 7.30 -4.66 -0.03
C ASN A 27 8.34 -3.84 -0.76
N CYS A 28 9.22 -3.19 -0.01
CA CYS A 28 10.26 -2.35 -0.58
C CYS A 28 11.57 -2.53 0.17
N GLN A 29 12.67 -2.21 -0.47
CA GLN A 29 13.96 -2.12 0.19
C GLN A 29 14.73 -0.93 -0.37
N GLU A 30 15.43 -0.23 0.50
CA GLU A 30 16.22 0.93 0.15
C GLU A 30 17.45 1.01 1.06
N ARG A 31 18.41 1.83 0.68
CA ARG A 31 19.63 2.00 1.47
C ARG A 31 19.44 2.89 2.69
N THR A 32 18.40 3.74 2.69
CA THR A 32 18.10 4.63 3.81
C THR A 32 16.67 4.45 4.29
N ARG A 33 16.42 4.80 5.54
CA ARG A 33 15.08 4.75 6.12
C ARG A 33 14.15 5.73 5.42
N GLU A 34 14.63 6.93 5.15
CA GLU A 34 13.83 7.96 4.47
C GLU A 34 13.45 7.52 3.05
N GLY A 35 14.41 6.92 2.34
CA GLY A 35 14.16 6.38 1.01
C GLY A 35 13.13 5.27 1.05
N LEU A 36 13.21 4.39 2.06
CA LEU A 36 12.24 3.31 2.21
C LEU A 36 10.83 3.85 2.44
N LEU A 37 10.66 4.81 3.34
CA LEU A 37 9.35 5.37 3.64
C LEU A 37 8.74 6.04 2.41
N GLU A 38 9.53 6.74 1.63
CA GLU A 38 9.06 7.37 0.39
C GLU A 38 8.64 6.32 -0.64
N THR A 39 9.46 5.30 -0.83
CA THR A 39 9.17 4.22 -1.78
C THR A 39 7.91 3.45 -1.35
N LEU A 40 7.76 3.18 -0.05
CA LEU A 40 6.56 2.53 0.47
C LEU A 40 5.31 3.36 0.21
N ARG A 41 5.40 4.69 0.40
CA ARG A 41 4.27 5.59 0.15
C ARG A 41 3.83 5.54 -1.31
N ILE A 42 4.79 5.60 -2.23
CA ILE A 42 4.51 5.57 -3.66
C ILE A 42 3.92 4.21 -4.07
N THR A 43 4.54 3.13 -3.62
CA THR A 43 4.10 1.77 -3.95
C THR A 43 2.73 1.46 -3.37
N LEU A 44 2.46 1.94 -2.15
CA LEU A 44 1.15 1.79 -1.53
C LEU A 44 0.07 2.49 -2.35
N LYS A 45 0.34 3.72 -2.78
CA LYS A 45 -0.62 4.46 -3.60
C LYS A 45 -0.93 3.73 -4.89
N GLU A 46 0.10 3.22 -5.55
CA GLU A 46 -0.06 2.44 -6.79
C GLU A 46 -0.89 1.18 -6.55
N ALA A 47 -0.61 0.47 -5.45
CA ALA A 47 -1.33 -0.75 -5.12
C ALA A 47 -2.81 -0.47 -4.84
N LEU A 48 -3.11 0.61 -4.12
CA LEU A 48 -4.48 1.00 -3.82
C LEU A 48 -5.23 1.40 -5.10
N ASP A 49 -4.59 2.13 -5.99
CA ASP A 49 -5.18 2.52 -7.26
C ASP A 49 -5.47 1.27 -8.11
N LEU A 50 -4.54 0.33 -8.17
CA LEU A 50 -4.72 -0.90 -8.91
C LEU A 50 -5.87 -1.73 -8.34
N ASN A 51 -5.92 -1.90 -7.03
CA ASN A 51 -6.98 -2.66 -6.36
C ASN A 51 -8.34 -2.04 -6.64
N ARG A 52 -8.44 -0.72 -6.59
CA ARG A 52 -9.69 -0.01 -6.88
C ARG A 52 -10.12 -0.24 -8.32
N ASN A 53 -9.19 -0.08 -9.26
CA ASN A 53 -9.49 -0.26 -10.68
C ASN A 53 -9.94 -1.70 -10.97
N GLU A 54 -9.30 -2.68 -10.38
CA GLU A 54 -9.71 -4.08 -10.54
C GLU A 54 -11.09 -4.35 -9.97
N ALA A 55 -11.41 -3.77 -8.81
CA ALA A 55 -12.71 -3.92 -8.20
C ALA A 55 -13.82 -3.31 -9.07
N LEU A 56 -13.58 -2.11 -9.61
CA LEU A 56 -14.56 -1.45 -10.47
C LEU A 56 -14.73 -2.20 -11.78
N LYS A 57 -13.65 -2.72 -12.33
CA LYS A 57 -13.69 -3.50 -13.58
C LYS A 57 -14.47 -4.80 -13.36
N ALA A 58 -14.30 -5.46 -12.22
CA ALA A 58 -15.02 -6.68 -11.90
C ALA A 58 -16.51 -6.41 -11.69
N ALA A 59 -16.86 -5.24 -11.15
CA ALA A 59 -18.25 -4.85 -10.96
C ALA A 59 -18.96 -4.54 -12.29
N ASP A 60 -18.19 -4.07 -13.29
CA ASP A 60 -18.67 -3.74 -14.63
C ASP A 60 -19.68 -2.59 -14.60
N THR A 61 -20.98 -2.90 -14.66
CA THR A 61 -22.05 -1.89 -14.64
C THR A 61 -22.99 -2.13 -13.46
N ASP A 62 -23.84 -1.15 -13.20
CA ASP A 62 -24.88 -1.24 -12.16
C ASP A 62 -24.33 -1.52 -10.77
N PHE A 63 -23.32 -0.76 -10.38
CA PHE A 63 -22.72 -0.91 -9.05
C PHE A 63 -22.81 0.38 -8.23
N SER A 64 -22.62 0.25 -6.95
CA SER A 64 -22.48 1.37 -6.02
C SER A 64 -21.22 1.16 -5.18
N GLU A 65 -20.56 2.26 -4.85
CA GLU A 65 -19.46 2.23 -3.89
C GLU A 65 -20.02 2.66 -2.53
N VAL A 66 -19.83 1.82 -1.55
CA VAL A 66 -20.35 2.05 -0.19
C VAL A 66 -19.20 1.96 0.79
N THR A 67 -19.11 2.92 1.69
CA THR A 67 -18.10 2.91 2.74
C THR A 67 -18.51 1.92 3.84
N VAL A 68 -17.59 1.05 4.18
CA VAL A 68 -17.78 0.10 5.27
C VAL A 68 -16.82 0.48 6.39
N THR A 69 -17.37 0.65 7.60
CA THR A 69 -16.60 1.00 8.78
C THR A 69 -16.63 -0.17 9.76
N LEU A 70 -15.45 -0.53 10.27
CA LEU A 70 -15.34 -1.60 11.28
C LEU A 70 -15.49 -1.08 12.69
#